data_d5d63758bfbc41a0a28103e705317e0e
#
_entry.id   d5d63758bfbc41a0a28103e705317e0e
#
_cell.length_a   1.000
_cell.length_b   1.000
_cell.length_c   1.000
_cell.angle_alpha   90.00
_cell.angle_beta   90.00
_cell.angle_gamma   90.00
#
_symmetry.space_group_name_H-M   'P 1'
#
loop_
_entity.id
_entity.type
_entity.pdbx_description
1 polymer ?
#
loop_
_entity_poly.entity_id
_entity_poly.type
_entity_poly.pdbx_seq_one_letter_code
_entity_poly.pdbx_strand_id
1 'polypeptide(L)'
;EAEMRNTDWFDTLFSPSLSQNHSVSLSSGTEKSSFYASLSAMHDPGWYKQSGVDRYTANLNMNHNILKNLSINLISSASYRKQNAPGTMNSSLDVAAGQVTRDFDINPYSYALNTSRTLDPNTDYVANYAPFNILRELDNNFIELNVVDVKFQGELKWKVLQGLEVSALGAVRYQSSSQEHNIMDDSNQAIAYRTGLDDATIRDENDWLYKNPDNPYALPISILPEGGIYQRQDRKMLGLDFRGTVSWNHLFAEKHITNLFAGMEVNDLQRSNSSFQGWGMQYSMGEIPS
;
A
#
# COMPACT_ATOMS: atom_id res chain seq x y z
N GLU A 1 42.14 13.06 6.97
CA GLU A 1 41.47 12.00 6.16
C GLU A 1 40.09 12.46 5.65
N ALA A 2 39.25 13.11 6.48
CA ALA A 2 37.91 13.57 6.06
C ALA A 2 37.97 14.56 4.88
N GLU A 3 38.94 15.45 4.83
CA GLU A 3 39.09 16.44 3.75
C GLU A 3 39.47 15.82 2.39
N MET A 4 39.98 14.60 2.39
CA MET A 4 40.32 13.86 1.16
C MET A 4 39.21 12.90 0.70
N ARG A 5 38.16 12.74 1.50
CA ARG A 5 37.05 11.86 1.18
C ARG A 5 36.09 12.55 0.22
N ASN A 6 35.62 11.81 -0.77
CA ASN A 6 34.68 12.27 -1.76
C ASN A 6 33.61 11.19 -2.00
N THR A 7 32.75 11.00 -1.01
CA THR A 7 31.67 10.00 -1.07
C THR A 7 30.65 10.40 -2.15
N ASP A 8 30.40 9.51 -3.07
CA ASP A 8 29.26 9.64 -3.99
C ASP A 8 28.03 8.96 -3.38
N TRP A 9 27.15 9.77 -2.82
CA TRP A 9 25.93 9.27 -2.17
C TRP A 9 24.93 8.67 -3.15
N PHE A 10 24.93 9.10 -4.42
CA PHE A 10 24.09 8.46 -5.43
C PHE A 10 24.59 7.05 -5.75
N ASP A 11 25.89 6.88 -5.94
CA ASP A 11 26.48 5.55 -6.16
C ASP A 11 26.35 4.63 -4.93
N THR A 12 26.38 5.22 -3.73
CA THR A 12 26.25 4.48 -2.46
C THR A 12 24.82 4.00 -2.19
N LEU A 13 23.81 4.81 -2.52
CA LEU A 13 22.42 4.55 -2.14
C LEU A 13 21.57 3.98 -3.28
N PHE A 14 21.95 4.24 -4.51
CA PHE A 14 21.20 3.84 -5.69
C PHE A 14 21.98 2.82 -6.51
N SER A 15 21.28 1.88 -7.07
CA SER A 15 21.85 0.89 -7.96
C SER A 15 21.00 0.78 -9.23
N PRO A 16 21.62 0.49 -10.39
CA PRO A 16 20.88 0.14 -11.59
C PRO A 16 19.93 -1.02 -11.29
N SER A 17 18.69 -0.88 -11.69
CA SER A 17 17.68 -1.93 -11.52
C SER A 17 17.04 -2.27 -12.84
N LEU A 18 16.59 -3.51 -12.98
CA LEU A 18 15.87 -4.00 -14.13
C LEU A 18 14.44 -4.35 -13.72
N SER A 19 13.49 -3.50 -14.10
CA SER A 19 12.08 -3.80 -13.98
C SER A 19 11.66 -4.81 -15.04
N GLN A 20 10.95 -5.85 -14.64
CA GLN A 20 10.49 -6.93 -15.51
C GLN A 20 8.98 -7.07 -15.42
N ASN A 21 8.34 -7.24 -16.58
CA ASN A 21 6.92 -7.53 -16.64
C ASN A 21 6.67 -8.66 -17.63
N HIS A 22 6.20 -9.78 -17.13
CA HIS A 22 5.88 -10.97 -17.91
C HIS A 22 4.38 -11.16 -17.95
N SER A 23 3.84 -11.37 -19.14
CA SER A 23 2.42 -11.64 -19.29
C SER A 23 2.18 -12.78 -20.27
N VAL A 24 1.18 -13.58 -19.97
CA VAL A 24 0.66 -14.61 -20.86
C VAL A 24 -0.85 -14.45 -20.96
N SER A 25 -1.37 -14.57 -22.17
CA SER A 25 -2.80 -14.53 -22.38
C SER A 25 -3.23 -15.65 -23.33
N LEU A 26 -4.45 -16.12 -23.11
CA LEU A 26 -5.11 -17.12 -23.93
C LEU A 26 -6.48 -16.58 -24.33
N SER A 27 -6.79 -16.65 -25.61
CA SER A 27 -8.11 -16.39 -26.12
C SER A 27 -8.60 -17.56 -26.95
N SER A 28 -9.86 -17.88 -26.79
CA SER A 28 -10.54 -18.92 -27.57
C SER A 28 -11.98 -18.50 -27.85
N GLY A 29 -12.50 -18.94 -28.99
CA GLY A 29 -13.87 -18.60 -29.35
C GLY A 29 -14.50 -19.67 -30.24
N THR A 30 -15.79 -19.82 -30.08
CA THR A 30 -16.70 -20.61 -30.93
C THR A 30 -17.88 -19.73 -31.32
N GLU A 31 -18.78 -20.24 -32.14
CA GLU A 31 -20.02 -19.48 -32.46
C GLU A 31 -20.89 -19.16 -31.22
N LYS A 32 -20.74 -19.93 -30.12
CA LYS A 32 -21.54 -19.79 -28.91
C LYS A 32 -20.78 -19.21 -27.72
N SER A 33 -19.47 -19.21 -27.75
CA SER A 33 -18.67 -18.84 -26.59
C SER A 33 -17.43 -18.06 -27.01
N SER A 34 -17.05 -17.06 -26.24
CA SER A 34 -15.75 -16.44 -26.29
C SER A 34 -15.14 -16.44 -24.90
N PHE A 35 -13.84 -16.65 -24.84
CA PHE A 35 -13.09 -16.75 -23.60
C PHE A 35 -11.76 -16.00 -23.77
N TYR A 36 -11.41 -15.24 -22.77
CA TYR A 36 -10.11 -14.58 -22.63
C TYR A 36 -9.60 -14.73 -21.20
N ALA A 37 -8.40 -15.21 -21.03
CA ALA A 37 -7.71 -15.24 -19.77
C ALA A 37 -6.32 -14.62 -19.90
N SER A 38 -5.86 -13.90 -18.90
CA SER A 38 -4.50 -13.37 -18.85
C SER A 38 -3.95 -13.45 -17.44
N LEU A 39 -2.64 -13.73 -17.35
CA LEU A 39 -1.84 -13.66 -16.14
C LEU A 39 -0.68 -12.74 -16.40
N SER A 40 -0.34 -11.87 -15.45
CA SER A 40 0.88 -11.08 -15.52
C SER A 40 1.58 -11.02 -14.17
N ALA A 41 2.92 -10.96 -14.24
CA ALA A 41 3.79 -10.80 -13.09
C ALA A 41 4.77 -9.67 -13.39
N MET A 42 4.79 -8.67 -12.53
CA MET A 42 5.70 -7.54 -12.56
C MET A 42 6.60 -7.62 -11.34
N HIS A 43 7.89 -7.52 -11.56
CA HIS A 43 8.91 -7.39 -10.54
C HIS A 43 9.74 -6.14 -10.82
N ASP A 44 9.71 -5.20 -9.90
CA ASP A 44 10.52 -3.99 -9.91
C ASP A 44 11.30 -3.92 -8.59
N PRO A 45 12.62 -4.18 -8.59
CA PRO A 45 13.42 -4.13 -7.37
C PRO A 45 13.60 -2.71 -6.83
N GLY A 46 13.20 -1.69 -7.60
CA GLY A 46 13.43 -0.29 -7.25
C GLY A 46 14.87 0.15 -7.47
N TRP A 47 15.17 1.38 -7.14
CA TRP A 47 16.50 2.00 -7.35
C TRP A 47 17.34 2.06 -6.09
N TYR A 48 16.77 1.82 -4.92
CA TYR A 48 17.44 1.78 -3.62
C TYR A 48 16.79 0.71 -2.73
N LYS A 49 17.46 0.37 -1.62
CA LYS A 49 16.92 -0.56 -0.63
C LYS A 49 15.51 -0.14 -0.17
N GLN A 50 14.63 -1.12 0.06
CA GLN A 50 13.25 -0.91 0.50
C GLN A 50 12.43 -0.06 -0.49
N SER A 51 12.62 -0.24 -1.80
CA SER A 51 11.81 0.46 -2.81
C SER A 51 11.15 -0.47 -3.82
N GLY A 52 11.22 -1.78 -3.60
CA GLY A 52 10.74 -2.79 -4.54
C GLY A 52 9.21 -2.90 -4.60
N VAL A 53 8.71 -3.29 -5.77
CA VAL A 53 7.29 -3.57 -6.03
C VAL A 53 7.15 -4.88 -6.78
N ASP A 54 6.37 -5.80 -6.22
CA ASP A 54 5.91 -7.01 -6.89
C ASP A 54 4.40 -6.91 -7.13
N ARG A 55 3.95 -7.21 -8.35
CA ARG A 55 2.53 -7.21 -8.69
C ARG A 55 2.18 -8.39 -9.57
N TYR A 56 1.16 -9.12 -9.15
CA TYR A 56 0.58 -10.22 -9.88
C TYR A 56 -0.87 -9.88 -10.23
N THR A 57 -1.26 -10.09 -11.49
CA THR A 57 -2.64 -9.86 -11.94
C THR A 57 -3.15 -11.05 -12.73
N ALA A 58 -4.44 -11.35 -12.53
CA ALA A 58 -5.16 -12.34 -13.30
C ALA A 58 -6.48 -11.73 -13.79
N ASN A 59 -6.80 -11.95 -15.06
CA ASN A 59 -8.08 -11.53 -15.64
C ASN A 59 -8.72 -12.69 -16.37
N LEU A 60 -10.04 -12.76 -16.26
CA LEU A 60 -10.86 -13.73 -16.93
C LEU A 60 -12.11 -13.04 -17.48
N ASN A 61 -12.33 -13.14 -18.78
CA ASN A 61 -13.55 -12.69 -19.42
C ASN A 61 -14.14 -13.86 -20.22
N MET A 62 -15.40 -14.14 -19.98
CA MET A 62 -16.11 -15.20 -20.68
C MET A 62 -17.51 -14.70 -21.10
N ASN A 63 -17.85 -14.91 -22.36
CA ASN A 63 -19.20 -14.74 -22.86
C ASN A 63 -19.68 -16.10 -23.39
N HIS A 64 -20.88 -16.51 -23.01
CA HIS A 64 -21.46 -17.76 -23.46
C HIS A 64 -22.94 -17.61 -23.78
N ASN A 65 -23.34 -18.00 -24.99
CA ASN A 65 -24.73 -18.07 -25.40
C ASN A 65 -25.30 -19.43 -24.97
N ILE A 66 -25.99 -19.46 -23.84
CA ILE A 66 -26.62 -20.67 -23.28
C ILE A 66 -27.72 -21.15 -24.24
N LEU A 67 -28.51 -20.21 -24.71
CA LEU A 67 -29.55 -20.40 -25.73
C LEU A 67 -29.43 -19.32 -26.80
N LYS A 68 -30.19 -19.41 -27.90
CA LYS A 68 -30.20 -18.36 -28.94
C LYS A 68 -30.64 -16.97 -28.40
N ASN A 69 -31.40 -16.98 -27.31
CA ASN A 69 -31.95 -15.78 -26.71
C ASN A 69 -31.45 -15.56 -25.26
N LEU A 70 -30.53 -16.37 -24.76
CA LEU A 70 -30.02 -16.27 -23.38
C LEU A 70 -28.48 -16.34 -23.41
N SER A 71 -27.84 -15.31 -22.91
CA SER A 71 -26.39 -15.23 -22.78
C SER A 71 -25.96 -14.89 -21.36
N ILE A 72 -24.80 -15.39 -20.98
CA ILE A 72 -24.11 -15.03 -19.74
C ILE A 72 -22.74 -14.41 -20.08
N ASN A 73 -22.42 -13.33 -19.41
CA ASN A 73 -21.11 -12.67 -19.47
C ASN A 73 -20.49 -12.68 -18.06
N LEU A 74 -19.28 -13.23 -17.95
CA LEU A 74 -18.53 -13.29 -16.71
C LEU A 74 -17.25 -12.49 -16.86
N ILE A 75 -16.99 -11.59 -15.91
CA ILE A 75 -15.76 -10.79 -15.83
C ILE A 75 -15.18 -10.97 -14.44
N SER A 76 -13.96 -11.44 -14.38
CA SER A 76 -13.23 -11.60 -13.13
C SER A 76 -11.85 -10.98 -13.24
N SER A 77 -11.43 -10.29 -12.20
CA SER A 77 -10.07 -9.78 -12.07
C SER A 77 -9.56 -9.99 -10.65
N ALA A 78 -8.30 -10.34 -10.53
CA ALA A 78 -7.61 -10.44 -9.26
C ALA A 78 -6.24 -9.78 -9.39
N SER A 79 -5.82 -9.06 -8.36
CA SER A 79 -4.48 -8.51 -8.27
C SER A 79 -3.94 -8.63 -6.84
N TYR A 80 -2.66 -8.92 -6.74
CA TYR A 80 -1.88 -8.85 -5.52
C TYR A 80 -0.67 -7.97 -5.76
N ARG A 81 -0.43 -7.02 -4.87
CA ARG A 81 0.73 -6.13 -4.89
C ARG A 81 1.40 -6.14 -3.53
N LYS A 82 2.70 -6.41 -3.53
CA LYS A 82 3.61 -6.17 -2.40
C LYS A 82 4.52 -5.02 -2.76
N GLN A 83 4.68 -4.07 -1.85
CA GLN A 83 5.55 -2.91 -2.03
C GLN A 83 6.28 -2.63 -0.73
N ASN A 84 7.57 -2.35 -0.84
CA ASN A 84 8.39 -1.88 0.27
C ASN A 84 8.67 -0.37 0.10
N ALA A 85 8.78 0.34 1.22
CA ALA A 85 9.16 1.74 1.26
C ALA A 85 10.01 2.00 2.52
N PRO A 86 10.95 2.96 2.49
CA PRO A 86 11.63 3.42 3.70
C PRO A 86 10.61 3.93 4.72
N GLY A 87 10.89 3.70 5.99
CA GLY A 87 10.06 4.18 7.08
C GLY A 87 10.12 5.70 7.21
N THR A 88 8.99 6.31 7.53
CA THR A 88 8.90 7.72 7.88
C THR A 88 7.82 7.86 8.94
N MET A 89 8.15 8.53 10.03
CA MET A 89 7.14 8.88 11.02
C MET A 89 6.27 10.06 10.57
N ASN A 90 5.31 10.38 11.40
CA ASN A 90 4.29 11.41 11.19
C ASN A 90 4.80 12.63 10.44
N SER A 91 4.03 13.04 9.43
CA SER A 91 4.18 14.38 8.86
C SER A 91 3.23 15.33 9.59
N SER A 92 3.76 16.42 10.15
CA SER A 92 2.98 17.54 10.61
C SER A 92 2.99 18.65 9.55
N LEU A 93 1.80 19.16 9.22
CA LEU A 93 1.65 20.30 8.33
C LEU A 93 1.56 21.58 9.17
N ASP A 94 2.57 22.43 9.10
CA ASP A 94 2.45 23.80 9.56
C ASP A 94 1.75 24.62 8.47
N VAL A 95 0.45 24.86 8.68
CA VAL A 95 -0.39 25.60 7.73
C VAL A 95 0.04 27.06 7.62
N ALA A 96 0.61 27.64 8.68
CA ALA A 96 1.04 29.05 8.70
C ALA A 96 2.35 29.27 7.91
N ALA A 97 3.28 28.32 8.02
CA ALA A 97 4.54 28.35 7.29
C ALA A 97 4.49 27.66 5.93
N GLY A 98 3.41 26.91 5.64
CA GLY A 98 3.29 26.09 4.43
C GLY A 98 4.33 24.96 4.36
N GLN A 99 4.84 24.52 5.52
CA GLN A 99 5.89 23.52 5.62
C GLN A 99 5.35 22.21 6.16
N VAL A 100 5.88 21.10 5.62
CA VAL A 100 5.66 19.75 6.13
C VAL A 100 6.92 19.34 6.88
N THR A 101 6.80 19.12 8.19
CA THR A 101 7.87 18.55 9.01
C THR A 101 7.64 17.04 9.11
N ARG A 102 8.68 16.27 8.90
CA ARG A 102 8.69 14.81 9.04
C ARG A 102 9.73 14.42 10.06
N ASP A 103 9.27 13.72 11.09
CA ASP A 103 10.18 13.16 12.08
C ASP A 103 10.74 11.84 11.55
N PHE A 104 12.03 11.60 11.78
CA PHE A 104 12.74 10.39 11.34
C PHE A 104 12.58 10.09 9.84
N ASP A 105 12.67 11.12 8.99
CA ASP A 105 12.52 10.97 7.54
C ASP A 105 13.70 10.20 6.94
N ILE A 106 13.40 9.03 6.38
CA ILE A 106 14.38 8.18 5.66
C ILE A 106 14.10 8.33 4.18
N ASN A 107 14.63 9.39 3.58
CA ASN A 107 14.51 9.67 2.16
C ASN A 107 15.88 9.61 1.48
N PRO A 108 16.23 8.49 0.80
CA PRO A 108 17.54 8.32 0.17
C PRO A 108 17.89 9.39 -0.85
N TYR A 109 16.89 9.86 -1.62
CA TYR A 109 17.12 10.89 -2.64
C TYR A 109 17.46 12.24 -2.00
N SER A 110 16.69 12.68 -1.02
CA SER A 110 16.96 13.90 -0.27
C SER A 110 18.30 13.81 0.47
N TYR A 111 18.62 12.65 1.02
CA TYR A 111 19.89 12.41 1.70
C TYR A 111 21.06 12.52 0.73
N ALA A 112 20.99 11.90 -0.44
CA ALA A 112 22.05 11.96 -1.44
C ALA A 112 22.33 13.39 -1.95
N LEU A 113 21.27 14.21 -2.06
CA LEU A 113 21.37 15.60 -2.52
C LEU A 113 21.98 16.54 -1.47
N ASN A 114 21.66 16.32 -0.19
CA ASN A 114 21.92 17.31 0.86
C ASN A 114 23.04 16.92 1.81
N THR A 115 23.54 15.68 1.73
CA THR A 115 24.57 15.19 2.64
C THR A 115 25.96 15.52 2.12
N SER A 116 26.84 15.96 3.03
CA SER A 116 28.23 16.26 2.69
C SER A 116 28.97 15.04 2.17
N ARG A 117 29.72 15.22 1.09
CA ARG A 117 30.57 14.18 0.50
C ARG A 117 31.80 13.83 1.34
N THR A 118 32.08 14.61 2.39
CA THR A 118 33.18 14.31 3.33
C THR A 118 32.80 13.27 4.38
N LEU A 119 31.51 12.93 4.51
CA LEU A 119 31.03 11.92 5.45
C LEU A 119 31.32 10.50 4.96
N ASP A 120 31.56 9.59 5.90
CA ASP A 120 31.82 8.19 5.65
C ASP A 120 30.50 7.39 5.69
N PRO A 121 30.14 6.67 4.64
CA PRO A 121 28.91 5.87 4.64
C PRO A 121 28.92 4.71 5.65
N ASN A 122 30.10 4.32 6.18
CA ASN A 122 30.24 3.25 7.16
C ASN A 122 30.35 3.75 8.60
N THR A 123 30.16 5.05 8.83
CA THR A 123 30.26 5.65 10.16
C THR A 123 28.91 6.18 10.60
N ASP A 124 28.56 5.99 11.86
CA ASP A 124 27.38 6.60 12.46
C ASP A 124 27.64 8.07 12.78
N TYR A 125 26.65 8.89 12.50
CA TYR A 125 26.58 10.29 12.88
C TYR A 125 25.43 10.47 13.88
N VAL A 126 25.25 11.66 14.41
CA VAL A 126 24.16 11.93 15.36
C VAL A 126 23.01 12.64 14.64
N ALA A 127 21.82 12.06 14.73
CA ALA A 127 20.56 12.70 14.35
C ALA A 127 19.50 12.33 15.40
N ASN A 128 18.61 13.25 15.73
CA ASN A 128 17.58 13.03 16.75
C ASN A 128 18.16 12.48 18.07
N TYR A 129 19.29 13.04 18.50
CA TYR A 129 20.04 12.65 19.72
C TYR A 129 20.65 11.24 19.70
N ALA A 130 20.45 10.45 18.64
CA ALA A 130 20.84 9.05 18.55
C ALA A 130 21.79 8.80 17.36
N PRO A 131 22.55 7.69 17.35
CA PRO A 131 23.34 7.29 16.20
C PRO A 131 22.46 7.13 14.94
N PHE A 132 22.92 7.68 13.83
CA PHE A 132 22.25 7.62 12.54
C PHE A 132 23.22 7.18 11.45
N ASN A 133 22.77 6.23 10.64
CA ASN A 133 23.41 5.84 9.39
C ASN A 133 22.33 5.46 8.40
N ILE A 134 22.27 6.14 7.25
CA ILE A 134 21.19 5.95 6.27
C ILE A 134 21.09 4.50 5.75
N LEU A 135 22.22 3.80 5.59
CA LEU A 135 22.22 2.42 5.13
C LEU A 135 21.60 1.49 6.18
N ARG A 136 21.93 1.72 7.46
CA ARG A 136 21.35 0.98 8.57
C ARG A 136 19.86 1.30 8.72
N GLU A 137 19.46 2.55 8.57
CA GLU A 137 18.07 2.96 8.67
C GLU A 137 17.21 2.27 7.61
N LEU A 138 17.68 2.14 6.38
CA LEU A 138 16.97 1.43 5.32
C LEU A 138 16.71 -0.05 5.65
N ASP A 139 17.53 -0.66 6.50
CA ASP A 139 17.34 -2.04 6.97
C ASP A 139 16.47 -2.13 8.22
N ASN A 140 16.47 -1.10 9.06
CA ASN A 140 15.88 -1.14 10.41
C ASN A 140 14.61 -0.30 10.54
N ASN A 141 14.23 0.48 9.53
CA ASN A 141 13.03 1.29 9.56
C ASN A 141 12.39 1.33 8.17
N PHE A 142 11.40 0.49 7.96
CA PHE A 142 10.77 0.32 6.65
C PHE A 142 9.28 0.02 6.75
N ILE A 143 8.59 0.26 5.64
CA ILE A 143 7.15 0.03 5.49
C ILE A 143 6.94 -1.06 4.44
N GLU A 144 6.13 -2.06 4.78
CA GLU A 144 5.60 -3.04 3.85
C GLU A 144 4.12 -2.78 3.57
N LEU A 145 3.76 -2.73 2.29
CA LEU A 145 2.39 -2.56 1.85
C LEU A 145 1.97 -3.77 1.03
N ASN A 146 0.94 -4.46 1.50
CA ASN A 146 0.31 -5.59 0.81
C ASN A 146 -1.11 -5.22 0.40
N VAL A 147 -1.45 -5.35 -0.89
CA VAL A 147 -2.78 -5.05 -1.41
C VAL A 147 -3.30 -6.23 -2.22
N VAL A 148 -4.48 -6.71 -1.83
CA VAL A 148 -5.26 -7.70 -2.57
C VAL A 148 -6.52 -7.03 -3.09
N ASP A 149 -6.84 -7.19 -4.35
CA ASP A 149 -8.09 -6.71 -4.97
C ASP A 149 -8.65 -7.83 -5.86
N VAL A 150 -9.84 -8.29 -5.54
CA VAL A 150 -10.54 -9.33 -6.30
C VAL A 150 -11.92 -8.84 -6.67
N LYS A 151 -12.25 -8.91 -7.95
CA LYS A 151 -13.57 -8.58 -8.48
C LYS A 151 -14.10 -9.75 -9.29
N PHE A 152 -15.35 -10.09 -9.04
CA PHE A 152 -16.13 -11.02 -9.84
C PHE A 152 -17.44 -10.37 -10.23
N GLN A 153 -17.80 -10.46 -11.52
CA GLN A 153 -19.04 -9.89 -12.06
C GLN A 153 -19.66 -10.88 -13.03
N GLY A 154 -20.95 -11.13 -12.86
CA GLY A 154 -21.76 -11.93 -13.78
C GLY A 154 -22.94 -11.12 -14.28
N GLU A 155 -23.21 -11.18 -15.58
CA GLU A 155 -24.38 -10.57 -16.22
C GLU A 155 -25.11 -11.62 -17.05
N LEU A 156 -26.40 -11.75 -16.80
CA LEU A 156 -27.31 -12.59 -17.57
C LEU A 156 -28.19 -11.68 -18.45
N LYS A 157 -28.24 -11.94 -19.76
CA LYS A 157 -29.10 -11.23 -20.71
C LYS A 157 -30.06 -12.19 -21.37
N TRP A 158 -31.32 -11.91 -21.26
CA TRP A 158 -32.38 -12.72 -21.80
C TRP A 158 -33.30 -11.91 -22.75
N LYS A 159 -33.27 -12.27 -24.00
CA LYS A 159 -34.25 -11.76 -25.01
C LYS A 159 -35.52 -12.56 -24.91
N VAL A 160 -36.46 -12.07 -24.11
CA VAL A 160 -37.73 -12.78 -23.79
C VAL A 160 -38.61 -12.90 -25.02
N LEU A 161 -38.75 -11.80 -25.74
CA LEU A 161 -39.53 -11.66 -26.97
C LEU A 161 -38.79 -10.73 -27.94
N GLN A 162 -39.28 -10.64 -29.16
CA GLN A 162 -38.74 -9.67 -30.11
C GLN A 162 -38.92 -8.23 -29.55
N GLY A 163 -37.79 -7.55 -29.39
CA GLY A 163 -37.74 -6.21 -28.83
C GLY A 163 -37.75 -6.13 -27.30
N LEU A 164 -38.00 -7.20 -26.56
CA LEU A 164 -37.97 -7.23 -25.10
C LEU A 164 -36.72 -7.95 -24.58
N GLU A 165 -35.87 -7.22 -23.90
CA GLU A 165 -34.67 -7.76 -23.25
C GLU A 165 -34.70 -7.49 -21.75
N VAL A 166 -34.36 -8.50 -20.96
CA VAL A 166 -34.19 -8.40 -19.51
C VAL A 166 -32.75 -8.73 -19.21
N SER A 167 -32.10 -7.92 -18.37
CA SER A 167 -30.75 -8.24 -17.87
C SER A 167 -30.69 -8.20 -16.36
N ALA A 168 -29.86 -9.08 -15.80
CA ALA A 168 -29.51 -9.09 -14.39
C ALA A 168 -27.99 -9.17 -14.25
N LEU A 169 -27.40 -8.23 -13.54
CA LEU A 169 -26.00 -8.16 -13.25
C LEU A 169 -25.79 -8.27 -11.75
N GLY A 170 -24.86 -9.13 -11.34
CA GLY A 170 -24.35 -9.21 -9.98
C GLY A 170 -22.85 -9.06 -9.96
N ALA A 171 -22.33 -8.29 -9.03
CA ALA A 171 -20.88 -8.15 -8.84
C ALA A 171 -20.51 -8.20 -7.36
N VAL A 172 -19.37 -8.80 -7.07
CA VAL A 172 -18.71 -8.75 -5.76
C VAL A 172 -17.29 -8.26 -5.94
N ARG A 173 -16.88 -7.32 -5.09
CA ARG A 173 -15.49 -6.85 -5.01
C ARG A 173 -15.00 -6.94 -3.58
N TYR A 174 -13.88 -7.61 -3.39
CA TYR A 174 -13.16 -7.66 -2.14
C TYR A 174 -11.80 -6.98 -2.30
N GLN A 175 -11.51 -6.02 -1.45
CA GLN A 175 -10.21 -5.36 -1.39
C GLN A 175 -9.69 -5.41 0.05
N SER A 176 -8.42 -5.78 0.21
CA SER A 176 -7.71 -5.74 1.48
C SER A 176 -6.36 -5.08 1.28
N SER A 177 -6.03 -4.10 2.11
CA SER A 177 -4.68 -3.54 2.18
C SER A 177 -4.18 -3.61 3.61
N SER A 178 -2.94 -4.09 3.78
CA SER A 178 -2.21 -4.10 5.04
C SER A 178 -0.95 -3.28 4.85
N GLN A 179 -0.77 -2.29 5.70
CA GLN A 179 0.46 -1.50 5.79
C GLN A 179 1.10 -1.79 7.13
N GLU A 180 2.33 -2.27 7.10
CA GLU A 180 3.13 -2.60 8.28
C GLU A 180 4.37 -1.71 8.29
N HIS A 181 4.57 -0.97 9.39
CA HIS A 181 5.74 -0.14 9.62
C HIS A 181 6.59 -0.81 10.70
N ASN A 182 7.76 -1.26 10.32
CA ASN A 182 8.72 -1.93 11.17
C ASN A 182 9.81 -0.93 11.56
N ILE A 183 9.88 -0.60 12.84
CA ILE A 183 10.91 0.25 13.44
C ILE A 183 11.67 -0.64 14.40
N MET A 184 12.78 -1.20 13.91
CA MET A 184 13.54 -2.20 14.64
C MET A 184 14.41 -1.57 15.75
N ASP A 185 14.92 -2.39 16.64
CA ASP A 185 15.65 -2.01 17.84
C ASP A 185 16.84 -1.09 17.58
N ASP A 186 17.56 -1.33 16.45
CA ASP A 186 18.77 -0.63 16.04
C ASP A 186 18.50 0.60 15.16
N SER A 187 17.22 0.95 14.93
CA SER A 187 16.88 2.16 14.20
C SER A 187 17.18 3.42 15.03
N ASN A 188 17.56 4.50 14.36
CA ASN A 188 17.74 5.81 14.98
C ASN A 188 16.50 6.21 15.80
N GLN A 189 15.32 5.94 15.27
CA GLN A 189 14.05 6.24 15.93
C GLN A 189 13.91 5.47 17.26
N ALA A 190 14.10 4.14 17.27
CA ALA A 190 13.99 3.36 18.49
C ALA A 190 15.03 3.78 19.54
N ILE A 191 16.26 4.07 19.10
CA ILE A 191 17.34 4.52 19.98
C ILE A 191 17.04 5.93 20.54
N ALA A 192 16.48 6.85 19.75
CA ALA A 192 16.16 8.20 20.19
C ALA A 192 15.21 8.22 21.41
N TYR A 193 14.26 7.29 21.51
CA TYR A 193 13.35 7.15 22.65
C TYR A 193 14.03 6.74 23.97
N ARG A 194 15.30 6.32 23.93
CA ARG A 194 16.04 5.86 25.11
C ARG A 194 17.39 6.55 25.32
N THR A 195 17.78 7.44 24.39
CA THR A 195 19.06 8.13 24.47
C THR A 195 19.04 9.28 25.45
N GLY A 196 20.15 9.44 26.17
CA GLY A 196 20.40 10.58 27.04
C GLY A 196 20.00 10.36 28.51
N LEU A 197 19.55 9.17 28.91
CA LEU A 197 19.21 8.91 30.30
C LEU A 197 20.41 9.08 31.25
N ASP A 198 21.63 8.83 30.76
CA ASP A 198 22.89 8.96 31.48
C ASP A 198 23.57 10.34 31.30
N ASP A 199 23.06 11.19 30.39
CA ASP A 199 23.58 12.52 30.12
C ASP A 199 22.52 13.58 30.36
N ALA A 200 22.75 14.46 31.33
CA ALA A 200 21.79 15.47 31.75
C ALA A 200 21.38 16.44 30.62
N THR A 201 22.35 16.83 29.77
CA THR A 201 22.10 17.77 28.68
C THR A 201 21.21 17.15 27.61
N ILE A 202 21.56 15.95 27.15
CA ILE A 202 20.79 15.22 26.14
C ILE A 202 19.40 14.84 26.68
N ARG A 203 19.34 14.39 27.96
CA ARG A 203 18.10 14.02 28.61
C ARG A 203 17.12 15.18 28.69
N ASP A 204 17.58 16.37 29.04
CA ASP A 204 16.73 17.54 29.21
C ASP A 204 16.26 18.11 27.87
N GLU A 205 17.06 17.97 26.82
CA GLU A 205 16.75 18.42 25.47
C GLU A 205 15.97 17.39 24.64
N ASN A 206 16.12 16.09 24.94
CA ASN A 206 15.47 15.04 24.15
C ASN A 206 13.94 15.01 24.35
N ASP A 207 13.22 15.45 23.33
CA ASP A 207 11.76 15.52 23.32
C ASP A 207 11.08 14.14 23.16
N TRP A 208 11.84 13.10 22.84
CA TRP A 208 11.32 11.73 22.72
C TRP A 208 11.23 11.00 24.06
N LEU A 209 11.83 11.53 25.11
CA LEU A 209 11.69 11.01 26.47
C LEU A 209 10.39 11.53 27.10
N TYR A 210 9.75 10.69 27.90
CA TYR A 210 8.55 11.10 28.65
C TYR A 210 8.95 11.99 29.83
N LYS A 211 8.42 13.21 29.84
CA LYS A 211 8.53 14.18 30.93
C LYS A 211 7.20 14.23 31.65
N ASN A 212 7.20 13.97 32.97
CA ASN A 212 5.97 13.93 33.75
C ASN A 212 5.37 15.35 33.89
N PRO A 213 4.17 15.62 33.34
CA PRO A 213 3.58 16.95 33.41
C PRO A 213 3.16 17.35 34.86
N ASP A 214 2.86 16.36 35.69
CA ASP A 214 2.43 16.60 37.08
C ASP A 214 3.61 16.80 38.06
N ASN A 215 4.81 16.46 37.66
CA ASN A 215 6.02 16.64 38.46
C ASN A 215 7.21 17.09 37.54
N PRO A 216 7.37 18.41 37.35
CA PRO A 216 8.42 18.96 36.51
C PRO A 216 9.85 18.66 37.00
N TYR A 217 10.01 18.23 38.26
CA TYR A 217 11.30 17.87 38.86
C TYR A 217 11.64 16.39 38.73
N ALA A 218 10.72 15.57 38.24
CA ALA A 218 10.99 14.18 37.96
C ALA A 218 11.92 14.06 36.74
N LEU A 219 12.89 13.15 36.82
CA LEU A 219 13.74 12.85 35.66
C LEU A 219 12.91 12.25 34.52
N PRO A 220 13.15 12.67 33.28
CA PRO A 220 12.58 12.04 32.11
C PRO A 220 12.88 10.54 32.05
N ILE A 221 11.94 9.78 31.53
CA ILE A 221 12.08 8.32 31.38
C ILE A 221 11.86 7.89 29.92
N SER A 222 12.44 6.75 29.57
CA SER A 222 12.16 6.11 28.28
C SER A 222 10.79 5.44 28.30
N ILE A 223 10.00 5.68 27.26
CA ILE A 223 8.76 4.92 26.99
C ILE A 223 9.05 3.67 26.15
N LEU A 224 10.28 3.53 25.64
CA LEU A 224 10.76 2.39 24.86
C LEU A 224 12.13 1.96 25.40
N PRO A 225 12.20 1.36 26.60
CA PRO A 225 13.48 0.97 27.20
C PRO A 225 14.21 -0.12 26.40
N GLU A 226 13.46 -1.01 25.76
CA GLU A 226 13.97 -2.12 24.95
C GLU A 226 13.08 -2.35 23.72
N GLY A 227 13.62 -3.02 22.69
CA GLY A 227 12.91 -3.40 21.49
C GLY A 227 12.62 -2.23 20.55
N GLY A 228 11.83 -2.51 19.54
CA GLY A 228 11.40 -1.57 18.53
C GLY A 228 9.90 -1.25 18.60
N ILE A 229 9.38 -0.66 17.54
CA ILE A 229 7.97 -0.29 17.41
C ILE A 229 7.41 -0.96 16.15
N TYR A 230 6.25 -1.58 16.28
CA TYR A 230 5.50 -2.13 15.16
C TYR A 230 4.16 -1.42 15.03
N GLN A 231 3.88 -0.94 13.83
CA GLN A 231 2.61 -0.31 13.52
C GLN A 231 1.97 -1.01 12.34
N ARG A 232 0.70 -1.40 12.48
CA ARG A 232 -0.07 -2.05 11.42
C ARG A 232 -1.38 -1.33 11.20
N GLN A 233 -1.70 -1.10 9.94
CA GLN A 233 -2.98 -0.55 9.51
C GLN A 233 -3.60 -1.45 8.44
N ASP A 234 -4.73 -2.06 8.77
CA ASP A 234 -5.50 -2.89 7.86
C ASP A 234 -6.75 -2.14 7.40
N ARG A 235 -6.99 -2.15 6.11
CA ARG A 235 -8.21 -1.61 5.49
C ARG A 235 -8.83 -2.69 4.62
N LYS A 236 -10.10 -2.98 4.86
CA LYS A 236 -10.87 -3.97 4.11
C LYS A 236 -12.11 -3.32 3.52
N MET A 237 -12.47 -3.74 2.32
CA MET A 237 -13.67 -3.31 1.63
C MET A 237 -14.34 -4.53 0.99
N LEU A 238 -15.64 -4.68 1.23
CA LEU A 238 -16.50 -5.62 0.53
C LEU A 238 -17.60 -4.81 -0.16
N GLY A 239 -17.66 -4.89 -1.48
CA GLY A 239 -18.71 -4.29 -2.29
C GLY A 239 -19.57 -5.36 -2.91
N LEU A 240 -20.89 -5.20 -2.84
CA LEU A 240 -21.88 -6.02 -3.50
C LEU A 240 -22.74 -5.12 -4.37
N ASP A 241 -22.82 -5.44 -5.67
CA ASP A 241 -23.60 -4.69 -6.64
C ASP A 241 -24.61 -5.62 -7.29
N PHE A 242 -25.83 -5.16 -7.38
CA PHE A 242 -26.89 -5.83 -8.15
C PHE A 242 -27.60 -4.81 -9.03
N ARG A 243 -27.79 -5.16 -10.31
CA ARG A 243 -28.55 -4.35 -11.27
C ARG A 243 -29.48 -5.23 -12.07
N GLY A 244 -30.74 -4.87 -12.09
CA GLY A 244 -31.76 -5.44 -12.99
C GLY A 244 -32.24 -4.40 -13.97
N THR A 245 -32.33 -4.75 -15.26
CA THR A 245 -32.87 -3.85 -16.30
C THR A 245 -33.85 -4.56 -17.21
N VAL A 246 -34.81 -3.82 -17.68
CA VAL A 246 -35.79 -4.26 -18.70
C VAL A 246 -35.80 -3.20 -19.79
N SER A 247 -35.61 -3.60 -21.02
CA SER A 247 -35.69 -2.74 -22.18
C SER A 247 -36.68 -3.32 -23.18
N TRP A 248 -37.56 -2.48 -23.72
CA TRP A 248 -38.55 -2.87 -24.73
C TRP A 248 -38.53 -1.87 -25.88
N ASN A 249 -38.19 -2.41 -27.07
CA ASN A 249 -38.15 -1.67 -28.32
C ASN A 249 -39.22 -2.26 -29.26
N HIS A 250 -40.20 -1.50 -29.65
CA HIS A 250 -41.27 -1.98 -30.53
C HIS A 250 -41.63 -0.95 -31.58
N LEU A 251 -41.84 -1.44 -32.80
CA LEU A 251 -42.29 -0.65 -33.92
C LEU A 251 -43.79 -0.91 -34.13
N PHE A 252 -44.63 0.07 -33.77
CA PHE A 252 -46.08 -0.01 -33.95
C PHE A 252 -46.46 0.51 -35.33
N ALA A 253 -47.30 -0.26 -36.05
CA ALA A 253 -47.87 0.09 -37.34
C ALA A 253 -46.83 0.61 -38.37
N GLU A 254 -45.61 0.11 -38.31
CA GLU A 254 -44.48 0.49 -39.19
C GLU A 254 -44.14 2.00 -39.18
N LYS A 255 -44.69 2.78 -38.24
CA LYS A 255 -44.56 4.23 -38.19
C LYS A 255 -44.10 4.77 -36.82
N HIS A 256 -44.42 4.08 -35.73
CA HIS A 256 -44.14 4.57 -34.39
C HIS A 256 -43.15 3.67 -33.69
N ILE A 257 -41.96 4.20 -33.43
CA ILE A 257 -40.89 3.52 -32.65
C ILE A 257 -41.08 3.87 -31.17
N THR A 258 -41.30 2.86 -30.34
CA THR A 258 -41.38 3.01 -28.88
C THR A 258 -40.18 2.35 -28.22
N ASN A 259 -39.50 3.09 -27.39
CA ASN A 259 -38.37 2.59 -26.57
C ASN A 259 -38.73 2.83 -25.10
N LEU A 260 -38.86 1.75 -24.35
CA LEU A 260 -39.11 1.80 -22.91
C LEU A 260 -37.89 1.16 -22.20
N PHE A 261 -37.44 1.80 -21.14
CA PHE A 261 -36.38 1.30 -20.30
C PHE A 261 -36.73 1.48 -18.82
N ALA A 262 -36.55 0.43 -18.02
CA ALA A 262 -36.67 0.49 -16.59
C ALA A 262 -35.49 -0.28 -15.96
N GLY A 263 -34.99 0.20 -14.84
CA GLY A 263 -33.90 -0.45 -14.14
C GLY A 263 -33.94 -0.20 -12.64
N MET A 264 -33.38 -1.14 -11.91
CA MET A 264 -33.13 -1.05 -10.48
C MET A 264 -31.66 -1.40 -10.20
N GLU A 265 -31.03 -0.67 -9.32
CA GLU A 265 -29.66 -0.91 -8.87
C GLU A 265 -29.61 -0.86 -7.33
N VAL A 266 -28.88 -1.81 -6.76
CA VAL A 266 -28.63 -1.90 -5.32
C VAL A 266 -27.13 -2.06 -5.13
N ASN A 267 -26.53 -1.16 -4.37
CA ASN A 267 -25.13 -1.19 -4.00
C ASN A 267 -25.01 -1.28 -2.48
N ASP A 268 -24.27 -2.27 -1.99
CA ASP A 268 -23.87 -2.37 -0.58
C ASP A 268 -22.36 -2.32 -0.49
N LEU A 269 -21.83 -1.41 0.32
CA LEU A 269 -20.40 -1.18 0.48
C LEU A 269 -20.04 -1.16 1.96
N GLN A 270 -19.36 -2.21 2.39
CA GLN A 270 -18.87 -2.36 3.75
C GLN A 270 -17.37 -2.06 3.79
N ARG A 271 -16.96 -1.18 4.70
CA ARG A 271 -15.56 -0.83 4.92
C ARG A 271 -15.22 -1.04 6.39
N SER A 272 -14.04 -1.61 6.61
CA SER A 272 -13.47 -1.75 7.94
C SER A 272 -12.03 -1.25 7.93
N ASN A 273 -11.66 -0.55 8.99
CA ASN A 273 -10.30 -0.08 9.22
C ASN A 273 -9.92 -0.48 10.64
N SER A 274 -8.77 -1.12 10.78
CA SER A 274 -8.18 -1.45 12.08
C SER A 274 -6.73 -1.00 12.11
N SER A 275 -6.30 -0.51 13.26
CA SER A 275 -4.90 -0.13 13.51
C SER A 275 -4.41 -0.80 14.78
N PHE A 276 -3.17 -1.22 14.75
CA PHE A 276 -2.46 -1.79 15.87
C PHE A 276 -1.09 -1.11 15.99
N GLN A 277 -0.67 -0.85 17.20
CA GLN A 277 0.67 -0.35 17.51
C GLN A 277 1.22 -1.12 18.71
N GLY A 278 2.36 -1.80 18.49
CA GLY A 278 3.11 -2.49 19.54
C GLY A 278 4.39 -1.73 19.86
N TRP A 279 4.67 -1.56 21.14
CA TRP A 279 5.90 -0.99 21.65
C TRP A 279 6.72 -2.08 22.32
N GLY A 280 8.05 -1.98 22.29
CA GLY A 280 8.93 -2.99 22.84
C GLY A 280 9.00 -4.29 22.02
N MET A 281 8.73 -4.22 20.72
CA MET A 281 8.76 -5.39 19.84
C MET A 281 10.17 -5.94 19.72
N GLN A 282 10.34 -7.21 20.06
CA GLN A 282 11.62 -7.90 19.96
C GLN A 282 11.74 -8.61 18.61
N TYR A 283 12.21 -7.90 17.61
CA TYR A 283 12.33 -8.42 16.24
C TYR A 283 13.29 -9.60 16.13
N SER A 284 14.34 -9.64 16.96
CA SER A 284 15.29 -10.77 17.04
C SER A 284 14.67 -12.07 17.54
N MET A 285 13.52 -11.99 18.24
CA MET A 285 12.79 -13.13 18.80
C MET A 285 11.53 -13.50 18.00
N GLY A 286 11.35 -12.94 16.81
CA GLY A 286 10.19 -13.24 15.96
C GLY A 286 9.01 -12.31 16.17
N GLU A 287 9.24 -11.01 16.33
CA GLU A 287 8.23 -9.97 16.43
C GLU A 287 7.28 -10.12 17.64
N ILE A 288 7.81 -10.59 18.74
CA ILE A 288 7.06 -10.78 19.98
C ILE A 288 7.13 -9.47 20.79
N PRO A 289 6.01 -8.89 21.24
CA PRO A 289 6.04 -7.75 22.16
C PRO A 289 6.60 -8.18 23.53
N SER A 290 7.44 -7.31 24.10
CA SER A 290 8.05 -7.53 25.43
C SER A 290 7.06 -7.33 26.56
#